data_30a4306187728ac22b1217e2c4d908e1
#
_entry.id   30a4306187728ac22b1217e2c4d908e1
#
_cell.length_a   1.000
_cell.length_b   1.000
_cell.length_c   1.000
_cell.angle_alpha   90.00
_cell.angle_beta   90.00
_cell.angle_gamma   90.00
#
_symmetry.space_group_name_H-M   'P 1'
#
loop_
_entity.id
_entity.type
_entity.pdbx_description
1 polymer ?
#
loop_
_entity_poly.entity_id
_entity_poly.type
_entity_poly.pdbx_seq_one_letter_code
_entity_poly.pdbx_strand_id
1 'polypeptide(L)'
;MKLKRFLLPILAWSCLLYTSPSPRHEEFTGHLSSLQVGNVVCSDGNILSMDKFKQSDKEAVAIVFHINRSAETDNLGYAVYIHDMEPLAFADSLGIDQGTSASLTDEDGNENTYSLFNNDEVKSPIAIRTFDLWSYGQSAYIPSVRQLSFLFTVRHQINECITEVGGTPINLNPSECWLWSSTEVEGQKENKAWLYSMQSGTIQETPKDQPHKSRPVISIYTTK
;
A
#
# COMPACT_ATOMS: atom_id res chain seq x y z
N MET A 1 -30.61 37.78 -65.39
CA MET A 1 -29.39 37.74 -64.59
C MET A 1 -29.64 36.81 -63.41
N LYS A 2 -29.10 35.52 -63.42
CA LYS A 2 -29.41 34.51 -62.46
C LYS A 2 -28.24 34.46 -61.42
N LEU A 3 -28.55 34.79 -60.18
CA LEU A 3 -27.61 34.75 -59.04
C LEU A 3 -27.44 33.30 -58.57
N LYS A 4 -26.28 32.72 -58.80
CA LYS A 4 -25.95 31.41 -58.26
C LYS A 4 -25.53 31.55 -56.79
N ARG A 5 -26.29 30.97 -55.86
CA ARG A 5 -25.91 30.80 -54.46
C ARG A 5 -24.91 29.66 -54.34
N PHE A 6 -23.69 29.99 -53.91
CA PHE A 6 -22.70 29.02 -53.48
C PHE A 6 -23.00 28.60 -52.05
N LEU A 7 -23.37 27.36 -51.84
CA LEU A 7 -23.42 26.72 -50.52
C LEU A 7 -22.02 26.19 -50.22
N LEU A 8 -21.36 26.75 -49.21
CA LEU A 8 -20.17 26.17 -48.61
C LEU A 8 -20.59 25.03 -47.65
N PRO A 9 -19.97 23.86 -47.73
CA PRO A 9 -20.18 22.83 -46.73
C PRO A 9 -19.43 23.20 -45.46
N ILE A 10 -20.15 23.30 -44.35
CA ILE A 10 -19.60 23.42 -43.00
C ILE A 10 -19.00 22.05 -42.68
N LEU A 11 -17.67 21.95 -42.73
CA LEU A 11 -16.93 20.81 -42.13
C LEU A 11 -17.11 20.89 -40.63
N ALA A 12 -18.01 20.05 -40.08
CA ALA A 12 -18.06 19.76 -38.66
C ALA A 12 -16.81 18.95 -38.27
N TRP A 13 -15.85 19.62 -37.67
CA TRP A 13 -14.78 18.94 -36.95
C TRP A 13 -15.39 18.30 -35.71
N SER A 14 -15.71 17.02 -35.81
CA SER A 14 -15.93 16.19 -34.62
C SER A 14 -14.59 16.04 -33.92
N CYS A 15 -14.38 16.79 -32.84
CA CYS A 15 -13.38 16.45 -31.82
C CYS A 15 -13.76 15.10 -31.25
N LEU A 16 -13.20 14.04 -31.82
CA LEU A 16 -13.06 12.77 -31.13
C LEU A 16 -12.15 13.05 -29.93
N LEU A 17 -12.77 13.28 -28.77
CA LEU A 17 -12.11 13.15 -27.49
C LEU A 17 -11.63 11.69 -27.40
N TYR A 18 -10.37 11.49 -27.75
CA TYR A 18 -9.65 10.28 -27.41
C TYR A 18 -9.52 10.31 -25.89
N THR A 19 -10.54 9.80 -25.20
CA THR A 19 -10.34 9.35 -23.83
C THR A 19 -9.46 8.11 -23.96
N SER A 20 -8.14 8.29 -23.83
CA SER A 20 -7.26 7.18 -23.54
C SER A 20 -7.89 6.45 -22.36
N PRO A 21 -8.20 5.15 -22.47
CA PRO A 21 -8.52 4.41 -21.28
C PRO A 21 -7.30 4.57 -20.38
N SER A 22 -7.48 5.21 -19.23
CA SER A 22 -6.51 5.17 -18.15
C SER A 22 -6.05 3.71 -18.02
N PRO A 23 -4.75 3.41 -17.99
CA PRO A 23 -4.33 2.03 -17.81
C PRO A 23 -5.09 1.52 -16.59
N ARG A 24 -5.91 0.51 -16.79
CA ARG A 24 -6.62 -0.12 -15.69
C ARG A 24 -5.52 -0.66 -14.79
N HIS A 25 -5.42 -0.10 -13.60
CA HIS A 25 -4.60 -0.71 -12.57
C HIS A 25 -5.14 -2.12 -12.39
N GLU A 26 -4.34 -3.12 -12.76
CA GLU A 26 -4.67 -4.50 -12.45
C GLU A 26 -4.45 -4.64 -10.94
N GLU A 27 -5.53 -4.84 -10.21
CA GLU A 27 -5.50 -4.94 -8.75
C GLU A 27 -5.39 -6.41 -8.34
N PHE A 28 -4.76 -6.67 -7.20
CA PHE A 28 -4.84 -7.99 -6.58
C PHE A 28 -6.28 -8.26 -6.18
N THR A 29 -6.92 -9.21 -6.83
CA THR A 29 -8.34 -9.50 -6.67
C THR A 29 -8.56 -10.88 -6.13
N GLY A 30 -9.61 -11.05 -5.33
CA GLY A 30 -9.98 -12.32 -4.74
C GLY A 30 -11.48 -12.43 -4.49
N HIS A 31 -11.92 -13.62 -4.11
CA HIS A 31 -13.26 -13.83 -3.61
C HIS A 31 -13.22 -13.94 -2.08
N LEU A 32 -14.04 -13.16 -1.39
CA LEU A 32 -14.10 -13.14 0.09
C LEU A 32 -14.28 -14.54 0.70
N SER A 33 -15.05 -15.40 0.05
CA SER A 33 -15.33 -16.78 0.53
C SER A 33 -14.10 -17.71 0.52
N SER A 34 -13.07 -17.39 -0.27
CA SER A 34 -11.84 -18.19 -0.37
C SER A 34 -10.62 -17.52 0.24
N LEU A 35 -10.72 -16.24 0.61
CA LEU A 35 -9.62 -15.49 1.18
C LEU A 35 -9.41 -15.87 2.64
N GLN A 36 -8.18 -16.20 3.01
CA GLN A 36 -7.80 -16.56 4.38
C GLN A 36 -6.47 -15.90 4.77
N VAL A 37 -6.31 -15.62 6.06
CA VAL A 37 -5.01 -15.21 6.62
C VAL A 37 -4.00 -16.32 6.37
N GLY A 38 -2.82 -15.96 5.86
CA GLY A 38 -1.78 -16.90 5.43
C GLY A 38 -1.84 -17.28 3.94
N ASN A 39 -2.84 -16.83 3.18
CA ASN A 39 -2.80 -16.99 1.73
C ASN A 39 -1.63 -16.20 1.12
N VAL A 40 -1.04 -16.77 0.07
CA VAL A 40 0.10 -16.21 -0.65
C VAL A 40 -0.39 -15.40 -1.85
N VAL A 41 -0.02 -14.13 -1.91
CA VAL A 41 -0.21 -13.26 -3.07
C VAL A 41 0.99 -13.42 -3.98
N CYS A 42 0.76 -13.81 -5.23
CA CYS A 42 1.78 -14.07 -6.22
C CYS A 42 2.01 -12.88 -7.16
N SER A 43 3.20 -12.80 -7.76
CA SER A 43 3.59 -11.71 -8.68
C SER A 43 2.69 -11.60 -9.92
N ASP A 44 1.98 -12.65 -10.28
CA ASP A 44 1.01 -12.70 -11.37
C ASP A 44 -0.44 -12.35 -10.96
N GLY A 45 -0.64 -11.87 -9.72
CA GLY A 45 -1.93 -11.48 -9.17
C GLY A 45 -2.77 -12.61 -8.56
N ASN A 46 -2.35 -13.87 -8.69
CA ASN A 46 -3.07 -14.97 -8.07
C ASN A 46 -2.92 -14.97 -6.55
N ILE A 47 -3.99 -15.32 -5.84
CA ILE A 47 -3.97 -15.53 -4.39
C ILE A 47 -4.22 -17.00 -4.12
N LEU A 48 -3.25 -17.69 -3.55
CA LEU A 48 -3.24 -19.13 -3.36
C LEU A 48 -3.19 -19.48 -1.87
N SER A 49 -3.79 -20.61 -1.49
CA SER A 49 -3.44 -21.22 -0.20
C SER A 49 -1.97 -21.67 -0.21
N MET A 50 -1.34 -21.78 0.96
CA MET A 50 0.06 -22.21 1.07
C MET A 50 0.30 -23.56 0.39
N ASP A 51 -0.62 -24.52 0.52
CA ASP A 51 -0.48 -25.84 -0.11
C ASP A 51 -0.51 -25.77 -1.65
N LYS A 52 -1.39 -24.92 -2.22
CA LYS A 52 -1.42 -24.70 -3.66
C LYS A 52 -0.21 -23.93 -4.16
N PHE A 53 0.27 -22.96 -3.37
CA PHE A 53 1.48 -22.22 -3.71
C PHE A 53 2.69 -23.16 -3.79
N LYS A 54 2.89 -24.03 -2.81
CA LYS A 54 4.00 -25.02 -2.79
C LYS A 54 3.97 -26.01 -3.96
N GLN A 55 2.80 -26.23 -4.57
CA GLN A 55 2.62 -27.09 -5.75
C GLN A 55 2.73 -26.32 -7.07
N SER A 56 2.91 -25.02 -7.02
CA SER A 56 3.04 -24.14 -8.19
C SER A 56 4.49 -23.70 -8.36
N ASP A 57 4.80 -23.16 -9.52
CA ASP A 57 6.05 -22.50 -9.86
C ASP A 57 5.97 -20.96 -9.73
N LYS A 58 4.96 -20.46 -8.99
CA LYS A 58 4.70 -19.02 -8.85
C LYS A 58 5.63 -18.40 -7.83
N GLU A 59 5.86 -17.10 -8.01
CA GLU A 59 6.67 -16.27 -7.11
C GLU A 59 5.78 -15.55 -6.09
N ALA A 60 6.12 -15.67 -4.79
CA ALA A 60 5.42 -14.98 -3.73
C ALA A 60 5.84 -13.50 -3.65
N VAL A 61 4.87 -12.62 -3.43
CA VAL A 61 5.08 -11.18 -3.22
C VAL A 61 4.68 -10.77 -1.81
N ALA A 62 3.53 -11.26 -1.34
CA ALA A 62 2.97 -10.86 -0.06
C ALA A 62 2.15 -11.99 0.57
N ILE A 63 1.89 -11.88 1.87
CA ILE A 63 1.05 -12.81 2.64
C ILE A 63 -0.16 -12.06 3.19
N VAL A 64 -1.35 -12.60 2.99
CA VAL A 64 -2.61 -12.05 3.53
C VAL A 64 -2.58 -12.10 5.05
N PHE A 65 -2.72 -10.94 5.73
CA PHE A 65 -2.71 -10.86 7.19
C PHE A 65 -4.02 -10.37 7.80
N HIS A 66 -4.87 -9.74 7.00
CA HIS A 66 -6.17 -9.24 7.47
C HIS A 66 -7.25 -9.45 6.41
N ILE A 67 -8.46 -9.79 6.86
CA ILE A 67 -9.64 -9.95 6.00
C ILE A 67 -10.72 -8.99 6.51
N ASN A 68 -11.14 -8.09 5.64
CA ASN A 68 -12.27 -7.22 5.89
C ASN A 68 -13.57 -7.96 5.53
N ARG A 69 -14.45 -8.12 6.50
CA ARG A 69 -15.73 -8.79 6.33
C ARG A 69 -16.91 -7.83 6.21
N SER A 70 -16.63 -6.53 6.14
CA SER A 70 -17.67 -5.53 5.92
C SER A 70 -18.19 -5.61 4.49
N ALA A 71 -19.51 -5.64 4.33
CA ALA A 71 -20.14 -5.56 3.01
C ALA A 71 -20.17 -4.13 2.42
N GLU A 72 -19.68 -3.15 3.17
CA GLU A 72 -19.72 -1.74 2.81
C GLU A 72 -18.50 -1.26 2.02
N THR A 73 -17.51 -2.13 1.82
CA THR A 73 -16.26 -1.79 1.13
C THR A 73 -15.88 -2.86 0.12
N ASP A 74 -15.32 -2.42 -1.01
CA ASP A 74 -14.73 -3.30 -2.03
C ASP A 74 -13.37 -3.87 -1.58
N ASN A 75 -12.77 -3.34 -0.49
CA ASN A 75 -11.52 -3.83 0.07
C ASN A 75 -11.78 -5.10 0.89
N LEU A 76 -11.29 -6.23 0.39
CA LEU A 76 -11.42 -7.55 1.03
C LEU A 76 -10.41 -7.79 2.15
N GLY A 77 -9.32 -7.01 2.20
CA GLY A 77 -8.28 -7.18 3.20
C GLY A 77 -6.92 -6.68 2.77
N TYR A 78 -5.91 -7.03 3.56
CA TYR A 78 -4.54 -6.56 3.40
C TYR A 78 -3.56 -7.71 3.35
N ALA A 79 -2.53 -7.57 2.51
CA ALA A 79 -1.39 -8.48 2.49
C ALA A 79 -0.09 -7.71 2.72
N VAL A 80 0.84 -8.32 3.44
CA VAL A 80 2.15 -7.74 3.81
C VAL A 80 3.23 -8.33 2.91
N TYR A 81 4.13 -7.49 2.40
CA TYR A 81 5.26 -7.92 1.60
C TYR A 81 6.16 -8.88 2.37
N ILE A 82 6.77 -9.84 1.66
CA ILE A 82 7.60 -10.88 2.27
C ILE A 82 9.00 -10.38 2.68
N HIS A 83 9.39 -9.15 2.33
CA HIS A 83 10.65 -8.52 2.70
C HIS A 83 10.44 -7.13 3.33
N ASP A 84 11.31 -6.75 4.29
CA ASP A 84 11.40 -5.37 4.77
C ASP A 84 12.04 -4.48 3.69
N MET A 85 11.73 -3.18 3.78
CA MET A 85 12.58 -2.16 3.16
C MET A 85 13.77 -1.82 4.05
N GLU A 86 14.84 -1.33 3.42
CA GLU A 86 15.97 -0.72 4.13
C GLU A 86 15.48 0.44 5.01
N PRO A 87 16.22 0.79 6.07
CA PRO A 87 15.88 1.95 6.89
C PRO A 87 15.96 3.26 6.08
N LEU A 88 14.84 3.97 6.01
CA LEU A 88 14.70 5.26 5.32
C LEU A 88 14.01 6.26 6.24
N ALA A 89 14.25 7.55 6.01
CA ALA A 89 13.54 8.62 6.69
C ALA A 89 12.09 8.72 6.18
N PHE A 90 11.18 9.05 7.07
CA PHE A 90 9.79 9.36 6.73
C PHE A 90 9.71 10.65 5.89
N ALA A 91 10.52 11.65 6.24
CA ALA A 91 10.71 12.90 5.50
C ALA A 91 12.20 13.26 5.46
N ASP A 92 12.67 13.95 4.41
CA ASP A 92 14.05 14.38 4.27
C ASP A 92 14.38 15.64 5.10
N SER A 93 13.35 16.34 5.60
CA SER A 93 13.47 17.49 6.50
C SER A 93 12.24 17.63 7.40
N LEU A 94 12.38 18.37 8.49
CA LEU A 94 11.31 18.66 9.44
C LEU A 94 10.66 20.02 9.15
N GLY A 95 9.50 20.29 9.78
CA GLY A 95 8.80 21.55 9.72
C GLY A 95 7.62 21.60 8.74
N ILE A 96 7.32 20.52 8.04
CA ILE A 96 6.23 20.44 7.07
C ILE A 96 5.24 19.32 7.43
N ASP A 97 3.96 19.67 7.52
CA ASP A 97 2.86 18.71 7.53
C ASP A 97 2.72 18.10 6.12
N GLN A 98 2.82 16.77 6.02
CA GLN A 98 2.76 16.09 4.73
C GLN A 98 1.33 15.63 4.36
N GLY A 99 0.34 16.02 5.15
CA GLY A 99 -1.08 15.82 4.84
C GLY A 99 -1.59 14.42 5.10
N THR A 100 -0.88 13.58 5.87
CA THR A 100 -1.40 12.28 6.26
C THR A 100 -2.47 12.42 7.33
N SER A 101 -3.35 11.42 7.47
CA SER A 101 -4.20 11.32 8.66
C SER A 101 -3.33 11.12 9.91
N ALA A 102 -3.69 11.80 10.99
CA ALA A 102 -3.10 11.58 12.32
C ALA A 102 -3.93 10.62 13.18
N SER A 103 -5.04 10.11 12.65
CA SER A 103 -5.91 9.17 13.35
C SER A 103 -5.24 7.82 13.54
N LEU A 104 -5.21 7.33 14.78
CA LEU A 104 -4.67 6.01 15.09
C LEU A 104 -5.64 4.86 14.73
N THR A 105 -6.86 5.17 14.32
CA THR A 105 -7.92 4.20 14.02
C THR A 105 -8.23 4.05 12.54
N ASP A 106 -7.68 4.91 11.68
CA ASP A 106 -7.94 4.92 10.26
C ASP A 106 -7.08 3.88 9.51
N GLU A 107 -7.68 3.26 8.50
CA GLU A 107 -7.05 2.23 7.66
C GLU A 107 -6.56 2.82 6.32
N ASP A 108 -6.05 4.01 6.35
CA ASP A 108 -5.77 4.89 5.22
C ASP A 108 -4.30 4.92 4.78
N GLY A 109 -3.54 3.87 5.07
CA GLY A 109 -2.12 3.79 4.71
C GLY A 109 -1.83 4.08 3.23
N ASN A 110 -2.71 3.68 2.32
CA ASN A 110 -2.56 3.97 0.89
C ASN A 110 -2.68 5.47 0.59
N GLU A 111 -3.71 6.14 1.13
CA GLU A 111 -3.93 7.58 0.96
C GLU A 111 -2.81 8.40 1.61
N ASN A 112 -2.39 8.00 2.81
CA ASN A 112 -1.26 8.60 3.50
C ASN A 112 0.03 8.49 2.67
N THR A 113 0.34 7.31 2.14
CA THR A 113 1.53 7.11 1.29
C THR A 113 1.46 7.96 0.03
N TYR A 114 0.28 8.09 -0.57
CA TYR A 114 0.06 8.96 -1.72
C TYR A 114 0.30 10.44 -1.37
N SER A 115 -0.18 10.90 -0.22
CA SER A 115 0.06 12.27 0.26
C SER A 115 1.55 12.53 0.49
N LEU A 116 2.27 11.58 1.12
CA LEU A 116 3.71 11.65 1.32
C LEU A 116 4.48 11.71 -0.01
N PHE A 117 4.08 10.89 -0.99
CA PHE A 117 4.75 10.83 -2.30
C PHE A 117 4.56 12.12 -3.11
N ASN A 118 3.38 12.72 -3.05
CA ASN A 118 3.02 13.92 -3.83
C ASN A 118 3.29 15.24 -3.11
N ASN A 119 3.91 15.22 -1.93
CA ASN A 119 4.26 16.46 -1.25
C ASN A 119 5.37 17.20 -2.00
N ASP A 120 5.11 18.45 -2.40
CA ASP A 120 6.05 19.25 -3.18
C ASP A 120 7.08 20.01 -2.30
N GLU A 121 6.76 20.21 -1.02
CA GLU A 121 7.59 21.03 -0.11
C GLU A 121 8.70 20.19 0.55
N VAL A 122 8.41 18.91 0.85
CA VAL A 122 9.36 17.99 1.48
C VAL A 122 9.23 16.61 0.86
N LYS A 123 10.36 15.97 0.55
CA LYS A 123 10.34 14.61 0.00
C LYS A 123 10.24 13.57 1.10
N SER A 124 9.53 12.50 0.81
CA SER A 124 9.44 11.31 1.65
C SER A 124 10.25 10.16 1.04
N PRO A 125 11.49 9.92 1.49
CA PRO A 125 12.31 8.84 0.97
C PRO A 125 11.62 7.48 1.06
N ILE A 126 10.93 7.23 2.18
CA ILE A 126 10.21 5.97 2.41
C ILE A 126 9.02 5.81 1.45
N ALA A 127 8.26 6.88 1.16
CA ALA A 127 7.14 6.81 0.22
C ALA A 127 7.62 6.62 -1.21
N ILE A 128 8.66 7.33 -1.64
CA ILE A 128 9.26 7.18 -2.97
C ILE A 128 9.70 5.73 -3.17
N ARG A 129 10.43 5.15 -2.20
CA ARG A 129 10.92 3.79 -2.29
C ARG A 129 9.79 2.76 -2.26
N THR A 130 8.72 3.02 -1.51
CA THR A 130 7.54 2.15 -1.47
C THR A 130 6.79 2.15 -2.80
N PHE A 131 6.69 3.30 -3.45
CA PHE A 131 6.07 3.43 -4.77
C PHE A 131 6.82 2.63 -5.86
N ASP A 132 8.13 2.47 -5.73
CA ASP A 132 8.94 1.63 -6.64
C ASP A 132 8.61 0.13 -6.53
N LEU A 133 7.94 -0.29 -5.45
CA LEU A 133 7.49 -1.67 -5.27
C LEU A 133 6.17 -1.92 -6.02
N TRP A 134 6.24 -1.82 -7.33
CA TRP A 134 5.11 -2.05 -8.21
C TRP A 134 5.02 -3.53 -8.56
N SER A 135 3.86 -4.14 -8.26
CA SER A 135 3.57 -5.52 -8.65
C SER A 135 2.12 -5.64 -9.09
N TYR A 136 1.90 -6.34 -10.19
CA TYR A 136 0.57 -6.64 -10.74
C TYR A 136 -0.37 -5.42 -10.76
N GLY A 137 0.11 -4.32 -11.35
CA GLY A 137 -0.71 -3.14 -11.60
C GLY A 137 -0.97 -2.22 -10.42
N GLN A 138 -0.41 -2.47 -9.24
CA GLN A 138 -0.49 -1.55 -8.11
C GLN A 138 0.84 -1.38 -7.39
N SER A 139 1.02 -0.22 -6.77
CA SER A 139 2.10 0.01 -5.81
C SER A 139 1.77 -0.57 -4.45
N ALA A 140 2.80 -0.98 -3.73
CA ALA A 140 2.71 -1.12 -2.30
C ALA A 140 2.54 0.25 -1.62
N TYR A 141 2.15 0.25 -0.35
CA TYR A 141 2.06 1.45 0.47
C TYR A 141 2.53 1.18 1.90
N ILE A 142 2.82 2.26 2.64
CA ILE A 142 3.21 2.20 4.04
C ILE A 142 1.94 2.03 4.88
N PRO A 143 1.82 0.98 5.71
CA PRO A 143 0.61 0.77 6.50
C PRO A 143 0.40 1.88 7.54
N SER A 144 -0.85 2.21 7.83
CA SER A 144 -1.19 3.06 8.98
C SER A 144 -0.94 2.34 10.30
N VAL A 145 -0.96 3.07 11.43
CA VAL A 145 -0.91 2.48 12.78
C VAL A 145 -1.97 1.41 12.95
N ARG A 146 -3.20 1.66 12.48
CA ARG A 146 -4.29 0.69 12.54
C ARG A 146 -3.99 -0.59 11.78
N GLN A 147 -3.51 -0.48 10.55
CA GLN A 147 -3.16 -1.64 9.74
C GLN A 147 -2.00 -2.45 10.34
N LEU A 148 -1.00 -1.78 10.93
CA LEU A 148 0.06 -2.46 11.69
C LEU A 148 -0.49 -3.18 12.92
N SER A 149 -1.53 -2.65 13.58
CA SER A 149 -2.17 -3.34 14.70
C SER A 149 -2.84 -4.66 14.30
N PHE A 150 -3.40 -4.74 13.09
CA PHE A 150 -3.92 -6.01 12.57
C PHE A 150 -2.78 -7.00 12.32
N LEU A 151 -1.71 -6.55 11.68
CA LEU A 151 -0.54 -7.39 11.42
C LEU A 151 0.08 -7.91 12.71
N PHE A 152 0.16 -7.06 13.74
CA PHE A 152 0.66 -7.44 15.07
C PHE A 152 -0.11 -8.60 15.67
N THR A 153 -1.44 -8.66 15.52
CA THR A 153 -2.26 -9.73 16.12
C THR A 153 -1.95 -11.12 15.55
N VAL A 154 -1.49 -11.19 14.30
CA VAL A 154 -1.21 -12.44 13.58
C VAL A 154 0.27 -12.61 13.22
N ARG A 155 1.17 -11.76 13.72
CA ARG A 155 2.57 -11.67 13.31
C ARG A 155 3.35 -12.97 13.37
N HIS A 156 3.08 -13.82 14.34
CA HIS A 156 3.77 -15.11 14.47
C HIS A 156 3.37 -16.06 13.33
N GLN A 157 2.08 -16.19 13.06
CA GLN A 157 1.56 -16.98 11.94
C GLN A 157 2.08 -16.44 10.60
N ILE A 158 2.09 -15.11 10.44
CA ILE A 158 2.59 -14.48 9.23
C ILE A 158 4.09 -14.71 9.03
N ASN A 159 4.88 -14.67 10.10
CA ASN A 159 6.31 -14.98 10.05
C ASN A 159 6.58 -16.43 9.64
N GLU A 160 5.76 -17.39 10.07
CA GLU A 160 5.84 -18.78 9.61
C GLU A 160 5.56 -18.84 8.08
N CYS A 161 4.48 -18.21 7.62
CA CYS A 161 4.18 -18.16 6.19
C CYS A 161 5.27 -17.50 5.36
N ILE A 162 5.81 -16.35 5.83
CA ILE A 162 6.91 -15.64 5.15
C ILE A 162 8.15 -16.55 5.04
N THR A 163 8.48 -17.27 6.10
CA THR A 163 9.62 -18.21 6.10
C THR A 163 9.39 -19.35 5.09
N GLU A 164 8.18 -19.89 5.03
CA GLU A 164 7.83 -20.97 4.11
C GLU A 164 7.94 -20.58 2.63
N VAL A 165 7.69 -19.31 2.29
CA VAL A 165 7.84 -18.81 0.92
C VAL A 165 9.23 -18.24 0.63
N GLY A 166 10.19 -18.35 1.56
CA GLY A 166 11.57 -17.88 1.38
C GLY A 166 11.76 -16.38 1.60
N GLY A 167 10.82 -15.71 2.24
CA GLY A 167 10.91 -14.29 2.59
C GLY A 167 11.71 -14.03 3.86
N THR A 168 11.82 -12.76 4.25
CA THR A 168 12.47 -12.30 5.47
C THR A 168 11.43 -12.10 6.58
N PRO A 169 11.39 -12.89 7.63
CA PRO A 169 10.43 -12.71 8.72
C PRO A 169 10.50 -11.31 9.35
N ILE A 170 9.37 -10.80 9.81
CA ILE A 170 9.29 -9.54 10.56
C ILE A 170 10.10 -9.71 11.83
N ASN A 171 11.04 -8.80 12.07
CA ASN A 171 11.90 -8.87 13.23
C ASN A 171 11.13 -8.53 14.51
N LEU A 172 11.19 -9.41 15.52
CA LEU A 172 10.53 -9.24 16.81
C LEU A 172 11.52 -8.94 17.95
N ASN A 173 12.82 -8.75 17.65
CA ASN A 173 13.80 -8.34 18.66
C ASN A 173 13.53 -6.89 19.10
N PRO A 174 13.59 -6.58 20.40
CA PRO A 174 13.25 -5.24 20.92
C PRO A 174 14.02 -4.07 20.26
N SER A 175 15.26 -4.30 19.83
CA SER A 175 16.10 -3.28 19.16
C SER A 175 15.78 -3.08 17.68
N GLU A 176 15.05 -3.99 17.03
CA GLU A 176 14.88 -4.01 15.57
C GLU A 176 13.42 -4.19 15.11
N CYS A 177 12.49 -4.26 16.07
CA CYS A 177 11.07 -4.55 15.81
C CYS A 177 10.23 -3.31 15.43
N TRP A 178 10.85 -2.16 15.32
CA TRP A 178 10.16 -0.90 15.06
C TRP A 178 10.03 -0.63 13.58
N LEU A 179 8.79 -0.40 13.15
CA LEU A 179 8.45 -0.09 11.76
C LEU A 179 7.78 1.27 11.66
N TRP A 180 8.13 2.06 10.64
CA TRP A 180 7.35 3.24 10.29
C TRP A 180 5.91 2.85 9.98
N SER A 181 4.97 3.59 10.56
CA SER A 181 3.63 3.73 10.01
C SER A 181 3.57 4.95 9.09
N SER A 182 2.50 5.05 8.28
CA SER A 182 2.24 6.25 7.47
C SER A 182 1.48 7.34 8.24
N THR A 183 1.24 7.16 9.55
CA THR A 183 0.45 8.05 10.39
C THR A 183 1.35 9.08 11.06
N GLU A 184 1.14 10.37 10.80
CA GLU A 184 1.80 11.47 11.51
C GLU A 184 1.24 11.63 12.93
N VAL A 185 1.96 12.32 13.81
CA VAL A 185 1.55 12.54 15.20
C VAL A 185 0.64 13.76 15.28
N GLU A 186 -0.57 13.59 15.81
CA GLU A 186 -1.53 14.69 16.02
C GLU A 186 -0.90 15.84 16.83
N GLY A 187 -1.03 17.06 16.33
CA GLY A 187 -0.44 18.27 16.92
C GLY A 187 1.09 18.40 16.76
N GLN A 188 1.75 17.45 16.07
CA GLN A 188 3.19 17.46 15.78
C GLN A 188 3.49 16.95 14.36
N LYS A 189 2.54 17.04 13.46
CA LYS A 189 2.61 16.49 12.08
C LYS A 189 3.78 17.04 11.27
N GLU A 190 4.20 18.28 11.56
CA GLU A 190 5.35 18.88 10.88
C GLU A 190 6.67 18.18 11.22
N ASN A 191 6.75 17.50 12.38
CA ASN A 191 8.02 17.01 12.90
C ASN A 191 8.06 15.52 13.20
N LYS A 192 6.92 14.90 13.49
CA LYS A 192 6.89 13.51 14.00
C LYS A 192 5.87 12.64 13.29
N ALA A 193 6.21 11.34 13.19
CA ALA A 193 5.33 10.27 12.81
C ALA A 193 5.46 9.08 13.78
N TRP A 194 4.54 8.13 13.70
CA TRP A 194 4.50 6.98 14.60
C TRP A 194 5.33 5.83 14.08
N LEU A 195 6.22 5.32 14.95
CA LEU A 195 6.73 3.95 14.85
C LEU A 195 5.80 2.99 15.58
N TYR A 196 5.72 1.77 15.07
CA TYR A 196 4.97 0.66 15.65
C TYR A 196 5.91 -0.49 16.00
N SER A 197 5.84 -0.98 17.25
CA SER A 197 6.64 -2.15 17.69
C SER A 197 5.92 -3.45 17.35
N MET A 198 6.50 -4.26 16.49
CA MET A 198 6.00 -5.60 16.16
C MET A 198 6.27 -6.62 17.28
N GLN A 199 7.07 -6.26 18.28
CA GLN A 199 7.32 -7.08 19.47
C GLN A 199 6.23 -6.87 20.54
N SER A 200 5.90 -5.61 20.88
CA SER A 200 5.04 -5.26 22.03
C SER A 200 3.67 -4.71 21.65
N GLY A 201 3.44 -4.29 20.38
CA GLY A 201 2.22 -3.62 19.95
C GLY A 201 2.11 -2.16 20.41
N THR A 202 3.19 -1.59 20.96
CA THR A 202 3.23 -0.17 21.37
C THR A 202 3.64 0.72 20.22
N ILE A 203 3.33 2.01 20.33
CA ILE A 203 3.71 3.05 19.37
C ILE A 203 4.68 4.03 20.03
N GLN A 204 5.53 4.67 19.20
CA GLN A 204 6.50 5.67 19.65
C GLN A 204 6.51 6.86 18.69
N GLU A 205 6.36 8.07 19.26
CA GLU A 205 6.59 9.31 18.52
C GLU A 205 8.06 9.43 18.12
N THR A 206 8.33 9.66 16.83
CA THR A 206 9.68 9.68 16.30
C THR A 206 9.84 10.82 15.32
N PRO A 207 10.96 11.59 15.37
CA PRO A 207 11.28 12.60 14.36
C PRO A 207 11.30 11.99 12.96
N LYS A 208 10.65 12.66 11.98
CA LYS A 208 10.46 12.14 10.61
C LYS A 208 11.76 12.01 9.80
N ASP A 209 12.81 12.71 10.17
CA ASP A 209 14.12 12.68 9.51
C ASP A 209 15.01 11.51 9.96
N GLN A 210 14.57 10.71 10.93
CA GLN A 210 15.31 9.54 11.38
C GLN A 210 15.03 8.32 10.49
N PRO A 211 16.06 7.53 10.10
CA PRO A 211 15.86 6.35 9.29
C PRO A 211 15.36 5.16 10.12
N HIS A 212 14.23 4.59 9.73
CA HIS A 212 13.69 3.33 10.26
C HIS A 212 13.18 2.43 9.14
N LYS A 213 13.07 1.14 9.42
CA LYS A 213 12.47 0.17 8.50
C LYS A 213 10.99 0.45 8.29
N SER A 214 10.47 -0.01 7.16
CA SER A 214 9.05 -0.17 6.90
C SER A 214 8.78 -1.55 6.32
N ARG A 215 7.57 -2.03 6.54
CA ARG A 215 7.07 -3.26 5.92
C ARG A 215 5.89 -2.89 5.04
N PRO A 216 6.08 -2.81 3.72
CA PRO A 216 5.01 -2.42 2.81
C PRO A 216 3.85 -3.41 2.81
N VAL A 217 2.66 -2.89 2.50
CA VAL A 217 1.45 -3.68 2.38
C VAL A 217 0.73 -3.35 1.07
N ILE A 218 -0.19 -4.21 0.68
CA ILE A 218 -1.12 -4.01 -0.44
C ILE A 218 -2.54 -4.30 0.00
N SER A 219 -3.50 -3.66 -0.66
CA SER A 219 -4.94 -3.95 -0.51
C SER A 219 -5.38 -5.02 -1.51
N ILE A 220 -6.36 -5.81 -1.11
CA ILE A 220 -6.99 -6.84 -1.94
C ILE A 220 -8.43 -6.39 -2.18
N TYR A 221 -8.85 -6.33 -3.45
CA TYR A 221 -10.18 -5.86 -3.83
C TYR A 221 -11.05 -6.97 -4.40
N THR A 222 -12.37 -6.74 -4.44
CA THR A 222 -13.31 -7.62 -5.15
C THR A 222 -13.06 -7.57 -6.65
N THR A 223 -13.10 -8.71 -7.31
CA THR A 223 -13.24 -8.76 -8.78
C THR A 223 -14.61 -8.17 -9.16
N LYS A 224 -14.61 -7.11 -9.94
CA LYS A 224 -15.83 -6.58 -10.58
C LYS A 224 -16.21 -7.40 -11.79
#